data_a4bc7bcc7736a1e4d85a50c531d1ff78
#
_entry.id   a4bc7bcc7736a1e4d85a50c531d1ff78
#
_cell.length_a   1.000
_cell.length_b   1.000
_cell.length_c   1.000
_cell.angle_alpha   90.00
_cell.angle_beta   90.00
_cell.angle_gamma   90.00
#
_symmetry.space_group_name_H-M   'P 1'
#
loop_
_entity.id
_entity.type
_entity.pdbx_description
1 polymer ?
#
loop_
_entity_poly.entity_id
_entity_poly.type
_entity_poly.pdbx_seq_one_letter_code
_entity_poly.pdbx_strand_id
1 'polypeptide(L)'
;MGFQPGPILLASLGVGLLTLLGLAVGAYLVQRSRRSPITLLDPNEKYLLRLLDKTTVSHNTKRFRFALPTAHHILGLPVGQHVYLSARIDGSLVIRPYTPVTSDEDQGYVDLVIKVYLKGVHPKFPEGGKMSQYLDSLRIGDVVEFRGPSGLLTYTGKGNFSIQPNKKSPPELRVAKKLGMIAGGTGITPMLQLIRAILKDPEDPTQCFLLFANQTENDIILRDDLEELQAQYPNRMKLWFTLDQPPKDWTYSKGFVTADMIREHLPAPGDDVLLLLCGPPPMVQLACHPNLDKLGYSQKMRFTY
;
A
#
# COMPACT_ATOMS: atom_id res chain seq x y z
N MET A 1 -63.61 15.90 19.60
CA MET A 1 -63.55 16.84 18.44
C MET A 1 -62.22 16.57 17.73
N GLY A 2 -62.25 15.87 16.62
CA GLY A 2 -61.06 15.60 15.82
C GLY A 2 -60.72 16.79 14.95
N PHE A 3 -59.49 17.29 15.10
CA PHE A 3 -58.94 18.36 14.26
C PHE A 3 -58.70 17.79 12.85
N GLN A 4 -59.55 18.11 11.87
CA GLN A 4 -59.24 17.84 10.49
C GLN A 4 -58.44 19.03 9.92
N PRO A 5 -57.18 18.82 9.46
CA PRO A 5 -56.43 19.88 8.87
C PRO A 5 -57.09 20.37 7.59
N GLY A 6 -57.30 21.69 7.46
CA GLY A 6 -57.89 22.28 6.27
C GLY A 6 -57.03 22.10 5.01
N PRO A 7 -57.60 22.20 3.81
CA PRO A 7 -56.93 21.95 2.54
C PRO A 7 -55.72 22.85 2.29
N ILE A 8 -55.69 24.04 2.85
CA ILE A 8 -54.52 24.95 2.78
C ILE A 8 -53.33 24.44 3.59
N LEU A 9 -53.56 23.78 4.74
CA LEU A 9 -52.52 23.21 5.57
C LEU A 9 -51.90 21.97 4.91
N LEU A 10 -52.69 21.16 4.25
CA LEU A 10 -52.24 19.99 3.46
C LEU A 10 -51.44 20.41 2.23
N ALA A 11 -51.86 21.50 1.55
CA ALA A 11 -51.15 22.03 0.39
C ALA A 11 -49.79 22.65 0.79
N SER A 12 -49.72 23.38 1.90
CA SER A 12 -48.45 23.94 2.40
C SER A 12 -47.47 22.89 2.89
N LEU A 13 -47.98 21.82 3.54
CA LEU A 13 -47.17 20.66 3.92
C LEU A 13 -46.63 19.90 2.68
N GLY A 14 -47.45 19.75 1.63
CA GLY A 14 -47.04 19.13 0.37
C GLY A 14 -45.95 19.92 -0.36
N VAL A 15 -46.07 21.25 -0.43
CA VAL A 15 -45.04 22.11 -1.03
C VAL A 15 -43.75 22.10 -0.20
N GLY A 16 -43.85 22.12 1.13
CA GLY A 16 -42.68 22.01 2.02
C GLY A 16 -41.95 20.70 1.86
N LEU A 17 -42.67 19.56 1.70
CA LEU A 17 -42.06 18.26 1.50
C LEU A 17 -41.38 18.15 0.13
N LEU A 18 -41.97 18.68 -0.94
CA LEU A 18 -41.39 18.70 -2.28
C LEU A 18 -40.14 19.58 -2.36
N THR A 19 -40.10 20.71 -1.66
CA THR A 19 -38.89 21.56 -1.59
C THR A 19 -37.77 20.88 -0.83
N LEU A 20 -38.05 20.25 0.31
CA LEU A 20 -37.06 19.46 1.07
C LEU A 20 -36.51 18.26 0.24
N LEU A 21 -37.38 17.56 -0.48
CA LEU A 21 -36.99 16.48 -1.38
C LEU A 21 -36.09 17.00 -2.51
N GLY A 22 -36.46 18.13 -3.13
CA GLY A 22 -35.67 18.77 -4.18
C GLY A 22 -34.30 19.24 -3.67
N LEU A 23 -34.21 19.80 -2.47
CA LEU A 23 -32.94 20.17 -1.83
C LEU A 23 -32.08 18.93 -1.50
N ALA A 24 -32.68 17.86 -0.99
CA ALA A 24 -31.99 16.62 -0.68
C ALA A 24 -31.46 15.93 -1.96
N VAL A 25 -32.25 15.87 -3.02
CA VAL A 25 -31.83 15.35 -4.33
C VAL A 25 -30.76 16.24 -4.95
N GLY A 26 -30.89 17.57 -4.88
CA GLY A 26 -29.87 18.50 -5.35
C GLY A 26 -28.55 18.33 -4.59
N ALA A 27 -28.60 18.27 -3.26
CA ALA A 27 -27.41 18.01 -2.42
C ALA A 27 -26.78 16.64 -2.74
N TYR A 28 -27.59 15.60 -2.91
CA TYR A 28 -27.10 14.28 -3.32
C TYR A 28 -26.42 14.30 -4.70
N LEU A 29 -27.00 14.97 -5.69
CA LEU A 29 -26.44 15.09 -7.04
C LEU A 29 -25.13 15.88 -7.02
N VAL A 30 -25.05 16.98 -6.25
CA VAL A 30 -23.82 17.75 -6.07
C VAL A 30 -22.76 16.92 -5.35
N GLN A 31 -23.11 16.18 -4.31
CA GLN A 31 -22.20 15.31 -3.60
C GLN A 31 -21.70 14.15 -4.48
N ARG A 32 -22.58 13.58 -5.31
CA ARG A 32 -22.22 12.55 -6.28
C ARG A 32 -21.28 13.09 -7.39
N SER A 33 -21.54 14.30 -7.86
CA SER A 33 -20.71 15.00 -8.87
C SER A 33 -19.31 15.36 -8.34
N ARG A 34 -19.15 15.48 -7.01
CA ARG A 34 -17.86 15.78 -6.37
C ARG A 34 -16.99 14.54 -6.12
N ARG A 35 -17.55 13.33 -6.25
CA ARG A 35 -16.75 12.10 -6.08
C ARG A 35 -15.93 11.85 -7.31
N SER A 36 -14.62 11.69 -7.12
CA SER A 36 -13.72 11.28 -8.19
C SER A 36 -14.11 9.91 -8.71
N PRO A 37 -14.17 9.72 -10.05
CA PRO A 37 -14.46 8.42 -10.62
C PRO A 37 -13.33 7.44 -10.31
N ILE A 38 -13.71 6.19 -10.01
CA ILE A 38 -12.78 5.11 -9.65
C ILE A 38 -12.37 4.36 -10.91
N THR A 39 -11.09 4.03 -11.03
CA THR A 39 -10.54 3.24 -12.14
C THR A 39 -10.76 1.75 -11.94
N LEU A 40 -10.37 1.20 -10.77
CA LEU A 40 -10.46 -0.24 -10.48
C LEU A 40 -11.85 -0.61 -9.96
N LEU A 41 -12.83 -0.73 -10.85
CA LEU A 41 -14.22 -1.03 -10.51
C LEU A 41 -14.48 -2.54 -10.30
N ASP A 42 -13.81 -3.40 -11.07
CA ASP A 42 -13.94 -4.85 -11.00
C ASP A 42 -12.53 -5.49 -10.95
N PRO A 43 -12.23 -6.31 -9.92
CA PRO A 43 -10.92 -6.96 -9.78
C PRO A 43 -10.61 -7.98 -10.88
N ASN A 44 -11.60 -8.42 -11.65
CA ASN A 44 -11.42 -9.38 -12.75
C ASN A 44 -11.16 -8.69 -14.10
N GLU A 45 -11.49 -7.42 -14.21
CA GLU A 45 -11.28 -6.65 -15.43
C GLU A 45 -9.81 -6.24 -15.61
N LYS A 46 -9.46 -6.01 -16.88
CA LYS A 46 -8.13 -5.55 -17.30
C LYS A 46 -8.21 -4.08 -17.66
N TYR A 47 -7.38 -3.29 -17.00
CA TYR A 47 -7.28 -1.85 -17.22
C TYR A 47 -5.99 -1.55 -17.97
N LEU A 48 -6.11 -1.02 -19.17
CA LEU A 48 -4.96 -0.65 -19.99
C LEU A 48 -4.52 0.78 -19.65
N LEU A 49 -3.40 0.92 -18.95
CA LEU A 49 -2.88 2.20 -18.51
C LEU A 49 -1.62 2.57 -19.30
N ARG A 50 -1.54 3.82 -19.76
CA ARG A 50 -0.45 4.33 -20.58
C ARG A 50 0.66 4.89 -19.72
N LEU A 51 1.91 4.52 -20.01
CA LEU A 51 3.10 5.08 -19.37
C LEU A 51 3.27 6.56 -19.72
N LEU A 52 3.27 7.43 -18.72
CA LEU A 52 3.45 8.89 -18.84
C LEU A 52 4.89 9.32 -18.57
N ASP A 53 5.54 8.67 -17.60
CA ASP A 53 6.88 9.06 -17.15
C ASP A 53 7.63 7.87 -16.59
N LYS A 54 8.96 7.91 -16.70
CA LYS A 54 9.88 6.93 -16.16
C LYS A 54 11.10 7.64 -15.59
N THR A 55 11.19 7.76 -14.28
CA THR A 55 12.23 8.51 -13.57
C THR A 55 13.11 7.56 -12.74
N THR A 56 14.42 7.75 -12.78
CA THR A 56 15.40 7.02 -11.96
C THR A 56 15.29 7.48 -10.50
N VAL A 57 15.10 6.53 -9.58
CA VAL A 57 15.04 6.75 -8.13
C VAL A 57 16.37 6.40 -7.47
N SER A 58 16.97 5.28 -7.89
CA SER A 58 18.32 4.86 -7.46
C SER A 58 19.04 4.14 -8.61
N HIS A 59 20.25 3.65 -8.36
CA HIS A 59 21.08 2.97 -9.37
C HIS A 59 20.38 1.79 -10.07
N ASN A 60 19.37 1.18 -9.41
CA ASN A 60 18.65 0.01 -9.93
C ASN A 60 17.13 0.11 -9.75
N THR A 61 16.59 1.27 -9.38
CA THR A 61 15.16 1.45 -9.09
C THR A 61 14.62 2.64 -9.86
N LYS A 62 13.44 2.46 -10.46
CA LYS A 62 12.75 3.50 -11.23
C LYS A 62 11.32 3.69 -10.73
N ARG A 63 10.84 4.91 -10.84
CA ARG A 63 9.43 5.26 -10.72
C ARG A 63 8.80 5.24 -12.10
N PHE A 64 7.71 4.51 -12.24
CA PHE A 64 6.89 4.44 -13.44
C PHE A 64 5.55 5.11 -13.15
N ARG A 65 5.21 6.15 -13.89
CA ARG A 65 3.93 6.86 -13.80
C ARG A 65 3.03 6.44 -14.93
N PHE A 66 1.83 5.96 -14.61
CA PHE A 66 0.81 5.57 -15.58
C PHE A 66 -0.41 6.49 -15.50
N ALA A 67 -1.02 6.81 -16.65
CA ALA A 67 -2.24 7.60 -16.73
C ALA A 67 -3.45 6.80 -16.27
N LEU A 68 -4.28 7.40 -15.43
CA LEU A 68 -5.65 6.94 -15.22
C LEU A 68 -6.55 7.42 -16.37
N PRO A 69 -7.79 6.90 -16.50
CA PRO A 69 -8.66 7.18 -17.67
C PRO A 69 -8.90 8.67 -17.94
N THR A 70 -9.00 9.50 -16.91
CA THR A 70 -9.04 10.97 -17.03
C THR A 70 -8.23 11.61 -15.91
N ALA A 71 -7.98 12.94 -16.01
CA ALA A 71 -7.28 13.71 -14.98
C ALA A 71 -8.01 13.75 -13.61
N HIS A 72 -9.28 13.36 -13.56
CA HIS A 72 -10.08 13.36 -12.32
C HIS A 72 -10.27 11.95 -11.73
N HIS A 73 -9.84 10.91 -12.43
CA HIS A 73 -9.92 9.55 -11.90
C HIS A 73 -8.94 9.35 -10.75
N ILE A 74 -9.40 8.56 -9.78
CA ILE A 74 -8.53 7.95 -8.76
C ILE A 74 -8.34 6.46 -9.08
N LEU A 75 -7.32 5.85 -8.51
CA LEU A 75 -7.10 4.42 -8.72
C LEU A 75 -8.20 3.58 -8.08
N GLY A 76 -8.64 3.91 -6.86
CA GLY A 76 -9.64 3.16 -6.10
C GLY A 76 -9.08 1.89 -5.48
N LEU A 77 -7.81 1.91 -5.05
CA LEU A 77 -7.15 0.78 -4.41
C LEU A 77 -7.34 0.85 -2.90
N PRO A 78 -8.03 -0.12 -2.26
CA PRO A 78 -8.13 -0.19 -0.81
C PRO A 78 -6.75 -0.27 -0.16
N VAL A 79 -6.55 0.43 0.96
CA VAL A 79 -5.28 0.44 1.69
C VAL A 79 -4.95 -0.96 2.21
N GLY A 80 -3.74 -1.42 1.96
CA GLY A 80 -3.27 -2.78 2.24
C GLY A 80 -3.33 -3.72 1.03
N GLN A 81 -4.00 -3.32 -0.05
CA GLN A 81 -4.08 -4.09 -1.29
C GLN A 81 -3.08 -3.62 -2.36
N HIS A 82 -2.96 -4.40 -3.41
CA HIS A 82 -2.04 -4.18 -4.53
C HIS A 82 -2.74 -4.39 -5.88
N VAL A 83 -2.04 -4.06 -6.95
CA VAL A 83 -2.42 -4.36 -8.33
C VAL A 83 -1.52 -5.43 -8.91
N TYR A 84 -2.03 -6.18 -9.88
CA TYR A 84 -1.21 -7.02 -10.75
C TYR A 84 -0.95 -6.30 -12.05
N LEU A 85 0.30 -6.33 -12.51
CA LEU A 85 0.66 -6.02 -13.88
C LEU A 85 0.87 -7.30 -14.66
N SER A 86 0.39 -7.35 -15.90
CA SER A 86 0.56 -8.48 -16.81
C SER A 86 1.07 -8.04 -18.17
N ALA A 87 1.97 -8.85 -18.73
CA ALA A 87 2.52 -8.67 -20.07
C ALA A 87 2.89 -10.02 -20.69
N ARG A 88 2.85 -10.10 -22.02
CA ARG A 88 3.45 -11.22 -22.77
C ARG A 88 4.92 -10.92 -23.04
N ILE A 89 5.79 -11.72 -22.43
CA ILE A 89 7.25 -11.58 -22.52
C ILE A 89 7.79 -12.90 -23.05
N ASP A 90 8.52 -12.87 -24.16
CA ASP A 90 9.05 -14.06 -24.82
C ASP A 90 7.98 -15.17 -25.03
N GLY A 91 6.78 -14.78 -25.48
CA GLY A 91 5.66 -15.68 -25.72
C GLY A 91 4.90 -16.15 -24.47
N SER A 92 5.41 -15.90 -23.27
CA SER A 92 4.82 -16.32 -22.00
C SER A 92 4.08 -15.17 -21.30
N LEU A 93 2.95 -15.49 -20.69
CA LEU A 93 2.26 -14.53 -19.82
C LEU A 93 2.98 -14.39 -18.48
N VAL A 94 3.45 -13.19 -18.18
CA VAL A 94 4.09 -12.85 -16.92
C VAL A 94 3.18 -11.93 -16.13
N ILE A 95 2.90 -12.27 -14.86
CA ILE A 95 2.05 -11.50 -13.96
C ILE A 95 2.84 -11.23 -12.67
N ARG A 96 2.87 -9.98 -12.19
CA ARG A 96 3.55 -9.62 -10.94
C ARG A 96 2.73 -8.61 -10.14
N PRO A 97 2.70 -8.76 -8.79
CA PRO A 97 2.04 -7.81 -7.90
C PRO A 97 2.91 -6.58 -7.67
N TYR A 98 2.28 -5.42 -7.57
CA TYR A 98 2.92 -4.16 -7.21
C TYR A 98 1.98 -3.33 -6.34
N THR A 99 2.53 -2.71 -5.29
CA THR A 99 1.79 -1.75 -4.48
C THR A 99 2.19 -0.33 -4.91
N PRO A 100 1.23 0.49 -5.40
CA PRO A 100 1.50 1.87 -5.75
C PRO A 100 2.00 2.69 -4.57
N VAL A 101 2.82 3.70 -4.85
CA VAL A 101 3.27 4.70 -3.86
C VAL A 101 2.37 5.94 -3.85
N THR A 102 1.51 6.10 -4.84
CA THR A 102 0.39 7.06 -4.86
C THR A 102 -0.81 6.53 -4.08
N SER A 103 -1.69 7.42 -3.68
CA SER A 103 -2.98 7.13 -3.02
C SER A 103 -4.14 7.66 -3.86
N ASP A 104 -5.39 7.51 -3.36
CA ASP A 104 -6.57 8.09 -4.00
C ASP A 104 -6.67 9.63 -3.86
N GLU A 105 -5.68 10.28 -3.24
CA GLU A 105 -5.52 11.75 -3.29
C GLU A 105 -4.86 12.20 -4.60
N ASP A 106 -4.12 11.29 -5.22
CA ASP A 106 -3.44 11.53 -6.49
C ASP A 106 -4.41 11.23 -7.64
N GLN A 107 -4.87 12.27 -8.32
CA GLN A 107 -5.81 12.14 -9.42
C GLN A 107 -5.09 12.11 -10.77
N GLY A 108 -5.61 11.33 -11.69
CA GLY A 108 -5.16 11.25 -13.08
C GLY A 108 -3.96 10.36 -13.34
N TYR A 109 -3.30 9.86 -12.30
CA TYR A 109 -2.12 8.99 -12.46
C TYR A 109 -1.93 8.02 -11.29
N VAL A 110 -1.13 6.99 -11.53
CA VAL A 110 -0.62 6.05 -10.53
C VAL A 110 0.87 5.87 -10.68
N ASP A 111 1.61 5.90 -9.57
CA ASP A 111 3.06 5.69 -9.52
C ASP A 111 3.43 4.34 -8.92
N LEU A 112 4.30 3.63 -9.60
CA LEU A 112 4.93 2.39 -9.12
C LEU A 112 6.43 2.62 -8.99
N VAL A 113 7.00 2.27 -7.83
CA VAL A 113 8.45 2.25 -7.61
C VAL A 113 8.94 0.81 -7.69
N ILE A 114 9.76 0.52 -8.69
CA ILE A 114 10.13 -0.84 -9.06
C ILE A 114 11.64 -0.96 -9.21
N LYS A 115 12.21 -1.95 -8.52
CA LYS A 115 13.60 -2.36 -8.71
C LYS A 115 13.73 -3.14 -10.01
N VAL A 116 14.67 -2.74 -10.85
CA VAL A 116 14.97 -3.39 -12.12
C VAL A 116 16.06 -4.43 -11.89
N TYR A 117 15.71 -5.70 -12.02
CA TYR A 117 16.62 -6.82 -11.87
C TYR A 117 17.20 -7.17 -13.25
N LEU A 118 18.40 -6.67 -13.53
CA LEU A 118 19.04 -6.84 -14.82
C LEU A 118 19.60 -8.26 -14.99
N LYS A 119 19.63 -8.73 -16.25
CA LYS A 119 20.26 -9.97 -16.65
C LYS A 119 21.77 -9.93 -16.35
N GLY A 120 22.31 -11.07 -15.87
CA GLY A 120 23.75 -11.23 -15.61
C GLY A 120 24.27 -10.56 -14.33
N VAL A 121 23.43 -9.88 -13.55
CA VAL A 121 23.86 -9.19 -12.33
C VAL A 121 23.87 -10.11 -11.11
N HIS A 122 22.87 -10.98 -10.95
CA HIS A 122 22.75 -11.84 -9.78
C HIS A 122 23.08 -13.29 -10.13
N PRO A 123 24.09 -13.94 -9.47
CA PRO A 123 24.54 -15.29 -9.85
C PRO A 123 23.45 -16.37 -9.83
N LYS A 124 22.54 -16.30 -8.85
CA LYS A 124 21.43 -17.26 -8.73
C LYS A 124 20.26 -16.98 -9.67
N PHE A 125 20.20 -15.80 -10.27
CA PHE A 125 19.13 -15.36 -11.16
C PHE A 125 19.73 -14.72 -12.42
N PRO A 126 20.42 -15.50 -13.27
CA PRO A 126 21.16 -14.97 -14.40
C PRO A 126 20.28 -14.24 -15.42
N GLU A 127 19.01 -14.64 -15.56
CA GLU A 127 18.07 -14.00 -16.48
C GLU A 127 17.44 -12.71 -15.92
N GLY A 128 17.69 -12.38 -14.65
CA GLY A 128 17.10 -11.22 -13.98
C GLY A 128 15.59 -11.30 -13.80
N GLY A 129 14.93 -10.15 -13.64
CA GLY A 129 13.49 -10.04 -13.46
C GLY A 129 12.75 -9.78 -14.76
N LYS A 130 12.01 -10.75 -15.28
CA LYS A 130 11.31 -10.61 -16.58
C LYS A 130 10.42 -9.38 -16.63
N MET A 131 9.52 -9.19 -15.66
CA MET A 131 8.59 -8.04 -15.64
C MET A 131 9.33 -6.73 -15.44
N SER A 132 10.31 -6.64 -14.54
CA SER A 132 11.01 -5.39 -14.26
C SER A 132 11.86 -4.92 -15.45
N GLN A 133 12.51 -5.84 -16.18
CA GLN A 133 13.22 -5.51 -17.42
C GLN A 133 12.27 -5.10 -18.55
N TYR A 134 11.10 -5.77 -18.66
CA TYR A 134 10.06 -5.39 -19.61
C TYR A 134 9.58 -3.95 -19.33
N LEU A 135 9.23 -3.62 -18.09
CA LEU A 135 8.81 -2.27 -17.72
C LEU A 135 9.90 -1.25 -17.99
N ASP A 136 11.16 -1.61 -17.75
CA ASP A 136 12.30 -0.74 -18.04
C ASP A 136 12.51 -0.50 -19.54
N SER A 137 12.16 -1.45 -20.38
CA SER A 137 12.25 -1.32 -21.85
C SER A 137 11.13 -0.48 -22.47
N LEU A 138 10.05 -0.20 -21.75
CA LEU A 138 8.91 0.58 -22.25
C LEU A 138 9.31 2.01 -22.62
N ARG A 139 8.67 2.53 -23.66
CA ARG A 139 8.73 3.94 -24.06
C ARG A 139 7.51 4.68 -23.50
N ILE A 140 7.68 5.98 -23.31
CA ILE A 140 6.54 6.85 -22.95
C ILE A 140 5.44 6.70 -24.01
N GLY A 141 4.21 6.48 -23.57
CA GLY A 141 3.07 6.19 -24.43
C GLY A 141 2.71 4.71 -24.54
N ASP A 142 3.63 3.79 -24.22
CA ASP A 142 3.33 2.35 -24.20
C ASP A 142 2.29 2.03 -23.12
N VAL A 143 1.54 0.97 -23.34
CA VAL A 143 0.39 0.57 -22.49
C VAL A 143 0.71 -0.72 -21.76
N VAL A 144 0.35 -0.78 -20.48
CA VAL A 144 0.47 -1.96 -19.62
C VAL A 144 -0.89 -2.37 -19.07
N GLU A 145 -1.10 -3.66 -18.95
CA GLU A 145 -2.31 -4.25 -18.40
C GLU A 145 -2.23 -4.30 -16.88
N PHE A 146 -3.15 -3.59 -16.22
CA PHE A 146 -3.36 -3.60 -14.78
C PHE A 146 -4.60 -4.42 -14.44
N ARG A 147 -4.60 -5.08 -13.29
CA ARG A 147 -5.74 -5.76 -12.69
C ARG A 147 -5.73 -5.56 -11.19
N GLY A 148 -6.89 -5.35 -10.61
CA GLY A 148 -7.07 -5.17 -9.17
C GLY A 148 -8.42 -4.51 -8.86
N PRO A 149 -8.67 -4.21 -7.58
CA PRO A 149 -7.79 -4.42 -6.42
C PRO A 149 -7.58 -5.90 -6.07
N SER A 150 -6.44 -6.24 -5.46
CA SER A 150 -6.11 -7.59 -5.02
C SER A 150 -5.29 -7.57 -3.73
N GLY A 151 -5.47 -8.59 -2.89
CA GLY A 151 -4.76 -8.73 -1.62
C GLY A 151 -5.61 -9.42 -0.57
N LEU A 152 -4.95 -9.89 0.48
CA LEU A 152 -5.58 -10.58 1.60
C LEU A 152 -5.69 -9.71 2.86
N LEU A 153 -5.12 -8.51 2.84
CA LEU A 153 -5.17 -7.55 3.93
C LEU A 153 -5.79 -6.24 3.43
N THR A 154 -6.73 -5.72 4.20
CA THR A 154 -7.31 -4.38 3.99
C THR A 154 -7.30 -3.62 5.31
N TYR A 155 -6.80 -2.40 5.30
CA TYR A 155 -6.87 -1.48 6.42
C TYR A 155 -8.11 -0.60 6.29
N THR A 156 -8.91 -0.54 7.36
CA THR A 156 -10.18 0.19 7.38
C THR A 156 -10.18 1.43 8.30
N GLY A 157 -8.99 1.76 8.84
CA GLY A 157 -8.80 2.94 9.70
C GLY A 157 -8.79 2.61 11.19
N LYS A 158 -8.17 3.50 11.97
CA LYS A 158 -8.13 3.46 13.46
C LYS A 158 -7.69 2.10 14.03
N GLY A 159 -6.65 1.51 13.40
CA GLY A 159 -6.09 0.23 13.80
C GLY A 159 -6.90 -1.01 13.41
N ASN A 160 -7.94 -0.88 12.58
CA ASN A 160 -8.76 -1.99 12.14
C ASN A 160 -8.25 -2.59 10.84
N PHE A 161 -8.03 -3.89 10.84
CA PHE A 161 -7.58 -4.68 9.71
C PHE A 161 -8.58 -5.78 9.42
N SER A 162 -8.86 -5.99 8.14
CA SER A 162 -9.59 -7.15 7.62
C SER A 162 -8.59 -8.04 6.91
N ILE A 163 -8.33 -9.23 7.44
CA ILE A 163 -7.30 -10.15 6.97
C ILE A 163 -7.93 -11.48 6.58
N GLN A 164 -7.72 -11.91 5.34
CA GLN A 164 -8.11 -13.23 4.88
C GLN A 164 -6.94 -14.21 5.05
N PRO A 165 -7.11 -15.34 5.76
CA PRO A 165 -6.08 -16.38 5.85
C PRO A 165 -5.69 -16.95 4.47
N ASN A 166 -6.66 -17.00 3.57
CA ASN A 166 -6.47 -17.36 2.16
C ASN A 166 -7.67 -16.85 1.32
N LYS A 167 -7.56 -16.90 -0.01
CA LYS A 167 -8.59 -16.38 -0.93
C LYS A 167 -9.99 -17.02 -0.80
N LYS A 168 -10.09 -18.19 -0.14
CA LYS A 168 -11.37 -18.93 0.02
C LYS A 168 -11.98 -18.75 1.41
N SER A 169 -11.21 -18.27 2.37
CA SER A 169 -11.68 -18.05 3.75
C SER A 169 -12.34 -16.68 3.88
N PRO A 170 -13.35 -16.56 4.78
CA PRO A 170 -13.88 -15.25 5.14
C PRO A 170 -12.78 -14.40 5.79
N PRO A 171 -12.88 -13.07 5.71
CA PRO A 171 -11.95 -12.18 6.39
C PRO A 171 -12.14 -12.23 7.90
N GLU A 172 -11.05 -12.18 8.63
CA GLU A 172 -11.00 -12.03 10.07
C GLU A 172 -10.70 -10.56 10.41
N LEU A 173 -11.45 -10.00 11.35
CA LEU A 173 -11.20 -8.64 11.84
C LEU A 173 -10.12 -8.69 12.92
N ARG A 174 -9.13 -7.81 12.78
CA ARG A 174 -8.03 -7.63 13.73
C ARG A 174 -7.93 -6.16 14.09
N VAL A 175 -7.74 -5.90 15.38
CA VAL A 175 -7.44 -4.55 15.87
C VAL A 175 -6.01 -4.53 16.36
N ALA A 176 -5.21 -3.62 15.84
CA ALA A 176 -3.83 -3.42 16.25
C ALA A 176 -3.59 -1.95 16.61
N LYS A 177 -3.14 -1.71 17.83
CA LYS A 177 -2.67 -0.37 18.26
C LYS A 177 -1.24 -0.11 17.86
N LYS A 178 -0.46 -1.18 17.66
CA LYS A 178 0.95 -1.14 17.29
C LYS A 178 1.18 -2.02 16.08
N LEU A 179 1.65 -1.42 15.01
CA LEU A 179 1.94 -2.07 13.75
C LEU A 179 3.45 -2.17 13.59
N GLY A 180 4.00 -3.37 13.76
CA GLY A 180 5.40 -3.66 13.46
C GLY A 180 5.54 -4.06 11.99
N MET A 181 6.55 -3.56 11.30
CA MET A 181 6.79 -3.80 9.88
C MET A 181 8.25 -4.17 9.65
N ILE A 182 8.48 -5.25 8.90
CA ILE A 182 9.82 -5.62 8.42
C ILE A 182 9.77 -5.61 6.90
N ALA A 183 10.50 -4.68 6.30
CA ALA A 183 10.58 -4.51 4.85
C ALA A 183 11.98 -4.85 4.33
N GLY A 184 12.07 -5.43 3.14
CA GLY A 184 13.31 -5.65 2.40
C GLY A 184 13.24 -5.07 1.00
N GLY A 185 14.11 -4.12 0.66
CA GLY A 185 14.14 -3.50 -0.68
C GLY A 185 12.78 -2.92 -1.08
N THR A 186 12.24 -3.32 -2.23
CA THR A 186 10.92 -2.84 -2.72
C THR A 186 9.73 -3.34 -1.88
N GLY A 187 9.94 -4.24 -0.92
CA GLY A 187 8.94 -4.61 0.09
C GLY A 187 8.52 -3.44 1.00
N ILE A 188 9.18 -2.30 0.89
CA ILE A 188 8.77 -1.05 1.56
C ILE A 188 7.45 -0.48 1.02
N THR A 189 7.08 -0.75 -0.24
CA THR A 189 5.92 -0.09 -0.87
C THR A 189 4.59 -0.39 -0.18
N PRO A 190 4.22 -1.64 0.20
CA PRO A 190 3.01 -1.88 0.97
C PRO A 190 3.08 -1.31 2.40
N MET A 191 4.27 -1.21 2.99
CA MET A 191 4.45 -0.59 4.31
C MET A 191 4.20 0.91 4.25
N LEU A 192 4.78 1.60 3.25
CA LEU A 192 4.59 3.04 3.06
C LEU A 192 3.12 3.39 2.78
N GLN A 193 2.40 2.56 2.01
CA GLN A 193 0.96 2.73 1.79
C GLN A 193 0.19 2.79 3.12
N LEU A 194 0.44 1.83 4.01
CA LEU A 194 -0.20 1.77 5.33
C LEU A 194 0.24 2.91 6.25
N ILE A 195 1.54 3.19 6.32
CA ILE A 195 2.09 4.26 7.15
C ILE A 195 1.45 5.60 6.78
N ARG A 196 1.40 5.94 5.50
CA ARG A 196 0.78 7.19 5.04
C ARG A 196 -0.71 7.26 5.38
N ALA A 197 -1.45 6.17 5.17
CA ALA A 197 -2.88 6.11 5.48
C ALA A 197 -3.15 6.29 6.99
N ILE A 198 -2.35 5.64 7.85
CA ILE A 198 -2.46 5.72 9.30
C ILE A 198 -2.08 7.12 9.82
N LEU A 199 -0.91 7.63 9.41
CA LEU A 199 -0.38 8.89 9.95
C LEU A 199 -1.19 10.11 9.49
N LYS A 200 -1.78 10.04 8.32
CA LYS A 200 -2.63 11.10 7.78
C LYS A 200 -3.88 11.36 8.63
N ASP A 201 -4.49 10.33 9.19
CA ASP A 201 -5.64 10.49 10.08
C ASP A 201 -5.16 10.88 11.49
N PRO A 202 -5.45 12.11 11.95
CA PRO A 202 -5.05 12.56 13.29
C PRO A 202 -5.79 11.84 14.41
N GLU A 203 -6.95 11.24 14.12
CA GLU A 203 -7.73 10.46 15.08
C GLU A 203 -7.32 8.97 15.13
N ASP A 204 -6.43 8.54 14.24
CA ASP A 204 -5.90 7.17 14.25
C ASP A 204 -4.80 7.04 15.30
N PRO A 205 -5.00 6.30 16.39
CA PRO A 205 -4.01 6.17 17.45
C PRO A 205 -2.89 5.16 17.15
N THR A 206 -2.95 4.51 15.99
CA THR A 206 -2.02 3.42 15.64
C THR A 206 -0.59 3.91 15.55
N GLN A 207 0.32 3.22 16.22
CA GLN A 207 1.76 3.46 16.17
C GLN A 207 2.40 2.54 15.13
N CYS A 208 3.23 3.09 14.27
CA CYS A 208 3.97 2.39 13.23
C CYS A 208 5.43 2.23 13.60
N PHE A 209 5.95 1.02 13.51
CA PHE A 209 7.35 0.67 13.76
C PHE A 209 7.90 -0.03 12.53
N LEU A 210 8.91 0.52 11.89
CA LEU A 210 9.49 0.00 10.67
C LEU A 210 10.97 -0.36 10.84
N LEU A 211 11.28 -1.63 10.61
CA LEU A 211 12.64 -2.15 10.42
C LEU A 211 12.85 -2.39 8.92
N PHE A 212 13.71 -1.59 8.29
CA PHE A 212 13.92 -1.62 6.85
C PHE A 212 15.32 -2.14 6.48
N ALA A 213 15.37 -3.32 5.86
CA ALA A 213 16.58 -4.03 5.48
C ALA A 213 16.93 -3.78 4.01
N ASN A 214 18.20 -3.45 3.74
CA ASN A 214 18.74 -3.23 2.40
C ASN A 214 20.18 -3.76 2.31
N GLN A 215 20.73 -3.86 1.10
CA GLN A 215 22.11 -4.29 0.91
C GLN A 215 23.10 -3.20 1.24
N THR A 216 22.94 -2.03 0.62
CA THR A 216 23.79 -0.85 0.81
C THR A 216 22.92 0.37 1.09
N GLU A 217 23.53 1.45 1.51
CA GLU A 217 22.83 2.72 1.75
C GLU A 217 22.14 3.25 0.50
N ASN A 218 22.74 3.08 -0.68
CA ASN A 218 22.16 3.48 -1.97
C ASN A 218 20.95 2.64 -2.40
N ASP A 219 20.71 1.50 -1.75
CA ASP A 219 19.53 0.66 -1.96
C ASP A 219 18.32 1.10 -1.13
N ILE A 220 18.49 2.02 -0.18
CA ILE A 220 17.38 2.53 0.65
C ILE A 220 16.53 3.48 -0.19
N ILE A 221 15.54 2.92 -0.86
CA ILE A 221 14.57 3.70 -1.64
C ILE A 221 13.57 4.41 -0.72
N LEU A 222 13.07 5.58 -1.15
CA LEU A 222 12.07 6.38 -0.41
C LEU A 222 12.54 6.77 1.01
N ARG A 223 13.86 6.86 1.22
CA ARG A 223 14.45 7.18 2.52
C ARG A 223 13.98 8.54 3.02
N ASP A 224 14.08 9.57 2.18
CA ASP A 224 13.70 10.93 2.54
C ASP A 224 12.22 11.00 2.95
N ASP A 225 11.32 10.33 2.21
CA ASP A 225 9.90 10.20 2.56
C ASP A 225 9.69 9.58 3.96
N LEU A 226 10.44 8.51 4.27
CA LEU A 226 10.32 7.80 5.55
C LEU A 226 10.86 8.62 6.72
N GLU A 227 12.01 9.27 6.54
CA GLU A 227 12.64 10.14 7.55
C GLU A 227 11.78 11.39 7.80
N GLU A 228 11.17 11.96 6.75
CA GLU A 228 10.22 13.07 6.87
C GLU A 228 8.97 12.66 7.67
N LEU A 229 8.38 11.49 7.37
CA LEU A 229 7.25 10.96 8.11
C LEU A 229 7.59 10.74 9.59
N GLN A 230 8.77 10.21 9.90
CA GLN A 230 9.22 10.06 11.30
C GLN A 230 9.40 11.43 11.98
N ALA A 231 9.97 12.41 11.29
CA ALA A 231 10.16 13.76 11.82
C ALA A 231 8.83 14.48 12.09
N GLN A 232 7.83 14.32 11.19
CA GLN A 232 6.49 14.89 11.35
C GLN A 232 5.66 14.19 12.42
N TYR A 233 5.83 12.87 12.61
CA TYR A 233 5.02 12.05 13.53
C TYR A 233 5.89 11.26 14.53
N PRO A 234 6.77 11.89 15.32
CA PRO A 234 7.78 11.19 16.12
C PRO A 234 7.19 10.27 17.21
N ASN A 235 5.94 10.51 17.62
CA ASN A 235 5.25 9.69 18.61
C ASN A 235 4.50 8.50 17.99
N ARG A 236 4.20 8.55 16.68
CA ARG A 236 3.44 7.50 15.97
C ARG A 236 4.27 6.75 14.95
N MET A 237 5.46 7.22 14.56
CA MET A 237 6.35 6.58 13.61
C MET A 237 7.74 6.36 14.22
N LYS A 238 8.20 5.11 14.19
CA LYS A 238 9.57 4.71 14.55
C LYS A 238 10.19 4.00 13.36
N LEU A 239 11.38 4.43 12.98
CA LEU A 239 12.10 3.96 11.80
C LEU A 239 13.48 3.48 12.21
N TRP A 240 13.87 2.29 11.75
CA TRP A 240 15.19 1.73 11.92
C TRP A 240 15.66 1.04 10.66
N PHE A 241 16.93 1.16 10.35
CA PHE A 241 17.54 0.55 9.18
C PHE A 241 18.52 -0.55 9.55
N THR A 242 18.71 -1.53 8.66
CA THR A 242 19.84 -2.45 8.69
C THR A 242 20.41 -2.64 7.29
N LEU A 243 21.74 -2.72 7.17
CA LEU A 243 22.43 -2.88 5.89
C LEU A 243 23.36 -4.10 5.94
N ASP A 244 23.34 -4.89 4.86
CA ASP A 244 24.29 -6.01 4.70
C ASP A 244 25.73 -5.51 4.55
N GLN A 245 25.90 -4.39 3.84
CA GLN A 245 27.20 -3.76 3.53
C GLN A 245 27.14 -2.26 3.90
N PRO A 246 27.21 -1.93 5.21
CA PRO A 246 27.13 -0.56 5.66
C PRO A 246 28.43 0.23 5.41
N PRO A 247 28.37 1.55 5.18
CA PRO A 247 29.54 2.41 5.22
C PRO A 247 30.14 2.50 6.63
N LYS A 248 31.36 3.08 6.75
CA LYS A 248 32.09 3.14 8.04
C LYS A 248 31.35 3.93 9.12
N ASP A 249 30.67 4.98 8.74
CA ASP A 249 29.94 5.93 9.59
C ASP A 249 28.46 5.56 9.82
N TRP A 250 28.07 4.33 9.43
CA TRP A 250 26.70 3.85 9.59
C TRP A 250 26.32 3.70 11.07
N THR A 251 25.26 4.39 11.47
CA THR A 251 24.81 4.48 12.88
C THR A 251 23.68 3.52 13.25
N TYR A 252 23.05 2.87 12.25
CA TYR A 252 22.02 1.88 12.46
C TYR A 252 22.59 0.45 12.48
N SER A 253 21.72 -0.55 12.44
CA SER A 253 22.12 -1.96 12.51
C SER A 253 22.86 -2.43 11.24
N LYS A 254 23.59 -3.54 11.37
CA LYS A 254 24.42 -4.16 10.33
C LYS A 254 24.03 -5.62 10.15
N GLY A 255 24.03 -6.07 8.91
CA GLY A 255 23.73 -7.45 8.54
C GLY A 255 22.24 -7.75 8.42
N PHE A 256 21.92 -9.05 8.39
CA PHE A 256 20.56 -9.55 8.25
C PHE A 256 19.73 -9.28 9.51
N VAL A 257 18.40 -9.28 9.33
CA VAL A 257 17.45 -9.10 10.43
C VAL A 257 17.67 -10.14 11.53
N THR A 258 17.88 -9.69 12.76
CA THR A 258 18.11 -10.53 13.94
C THR A 258 17.00 -10.40 14.98
N ALA A 259 16.97 -11.34 15.94
CA ALA A 259 16.03 -11.26 17.06
C ALA A 259 16.26 -10.01 17.92
N ASP A 260 17.51 -9.57 18.08
CA ASP A 260 17.85 -8.38 18.87
C ASP A 260 17.31 -7.11 18.18
N MET A 261 17.52 -6.96 16.87
CA MET A 261 16.93 -5.85 16.11
C MET A 261 15.41 -5.79 16.25
N ILE A 262 14.74 -6.95 16.16
CA ILE A 262 13.27 -7.03 16.31
C ILE A 262 12.87 -6.62 17.73
N ARG A 263 13.56 -7.12 18.76
CA ARG A 263 13.28 -6.82 20.17
C ARG A 263 13.43 -5.33 20.48
N GLU A 264 14.46 -4.70 19.91
CA GLU A 264 14.83 -3.31 20.23
C GLU A 264 13.97 -2.29 19.48
N HIS A 265 13.54 -2.62 18.24
CA HIS A 265 12.94 -1.63 17.34
C HIS A 265 11.50 -1.89 16.96
N LEU A 266 10.94 -3.08 17.25
CA LEU A 266 9.55 -3.42 17.00
C LEU A 266 8.76 -3.62 18.31
N PRO A 267 7.43 -3.48 18.28
CA PRO A 267 6.62 -3.66 19.48
C PRO A 267 6.69 -5.11 19.97
N ALA A 268 6.83 -5.31 21.29
CA ALA A 268 6.82 -6.63 21.90
C ALA A 268 5.51 -7.39 21.58
N PRO A 269 5.52 -8.76 21.57
CA PRO A 269 4.32 -9.55 21.33
C PRO A 269 3.18 -9.17 22.26
N GLY A 270 1.97 -9.04 21.73
CA GLY A 270 0.77 -8.67 22.47
C GLY A 270 -0.48 -8.77 21.61
N ASP A 271 -1.65 -8.76 22.26
CA ASP A 271 -2.94 -8.88 21.55
C ASP A 271 -3.28 -7.68 20.68
N ASP A 272 -2.67 -6.53 20.96
CA ASP A 272 -2.80 -5.26 20.23
C ASP A 272 -1.70 -5.03 19.19
N VAL A 273 -0.92 -6.06 18.85
CA VAL A 273 0.21 -6.01 17.92
C VAL A 273 -0.08 -6.80 16.66
N LEU A 274 0.22 -6.22 15.51
CA LEU A 274 0.26 -6.90 14.21
C LEU A 274 1.62 -6.67 13.57
N LEU A 275 2.26 -7.74 13.09
CA LEU A 275 3.51 -7.71 12.34
C LEU A 275 3.26 -7.95 10.86
N LEU A 276 3.79 -7.05 10.01
CA LEU A 276 3.74 -7.15 8.57
C LEU A 276 5.14 -7.41 8.00
N LEU A 277 5.24 -8.38 7.11
CA LEU A 277 6.47 -8.80 6.48
C LEU A 277 6.36 -8.66 4.96
N CYS A 278 7.32 -8.00 4.33
CA CYS A 278 7.43 -7.93 2.88
C CYS A 278 8.90 -7.78 2.44
N GLY A 279 9.36 -8.67 1.59
CA GLY A 279 10.73 -8.63 1.07
C GLY A 279 11.13 -9.92 0.39
N PRO A 280 12.42 -10.09 0.09
CA PRO A 280 12.93 -11.31 -0.54
C PRO A 280 12.57 -12.56 0.29
N PRO A 281 12.13 -13.66 -0.35
CA PRO A 281 11.76 -14.88 0.36
C PRO A 281 12.82 -15.42 1.33
N PRO A 282 14.14 -15.38 1.02
CA PRO A 282 15.18 -15.80 1.99
C PRO A 282 15.17 -14.94 3.26
N MET A 283 14.98 -13.61 3.15
CA MET A 283 14.90 -12.72 4.31
C MET A 283 13.69 -13.09 5.19
N VAL A 284 12.53 -13.22 4.58
CA VAL A 284 11.28 -13.54 5.30
C VAL A 284 11.36 -14.91 5.97
N GLN A 285 11.76 -15.94 5.20
CA GLN A 285 11.72 -17.34 5.65
C GLN A 285 12.87 -17.72 6.57
N LEU A 286 14.08 -17.21 6.32
CA LEU A 286 15.29 -17.65 7.04
C LEU A 286 15.71 -16.69 8.16
N ALA A 287 15.29 -15.42 8.10
CA ALA A 287 15.61 -14.42 9.12
C ALA A 287 14.36 -13.98 9.90
N CYS A 288 13.30 -13.50 9.25
CA CYS A 288 12.18 -12.92 9.97
C CYS A 288 11.38 -13.95 10.77
N HIS A 289 10.84 -14.99 10.14
CA HIS A 289 10.02 -15.98 10.83
C HIS A 289 10.73 -16.69 11.99
N PRO A 290 11.96 -17.22 11.83
CA PRO A 290 12.65 -17.88 12.93
C PRO A 290 12.94 -16.96 14.13
N ASN A 291 13.26 -15.69 13.86
CA ASN A 291 13.53 -14.73 14.95
C ASN A 291 12.23 -14.30 15.64
N LEU A 292 11.13 -14.16 14.91
CA LEU A 292 9.81 -13.89 15.48
C LEU A 292 9.32 -15.05 16.35
N ASP A 293 9.59 -16.32 15.94
CA ASP A 293 9.27 -17.51 16.75
C ASP A 293 10.02 -17.49 18.08
N LYS A 294 11.34 -17.20 18.06
CA LYS A 294 12.16 -17.07 19.28
C LYS A 294 11.65 -16.01 20.24
N LEU A 295 11.06 -14.93 19.72
CA LEU A 295 10.55 -13.81 20.49
C LEU A 295 9.10 -13.97 20.94
N GLY A 296 8.45 -15.09 20.59
CA GLY A 296 7.10 -15.42 21.04
C GLY A 296 5.96 -14.76 20.26
N TYR A 297 6.25 -14.20 19.05
CA TYR A 297 5.16 -13.78 18.19
C TYR A 297 4.44 -14.99 17.59
N SER A 298 3.17 -15.13 17.85
CA SER A 298 2.35 -16.19 17.26
C SER A 298 2.09 -15.97 15.77
N GLN A 299 1.72 -17.01 15.03
CA GLN A 299 1.36 -16.91 13.61
C GLN A 299 0.18 -15.93 13.37
N LYS A 300 -0.75 -15.85 14.35
CA LYS A 300 -1.88 -14.93 14.29
C LYS A 300 -1.48 -13.45 14.38
N MET A 301 -0.30 -13.14 14.92
CA MET A 301 0.25 -11.79 15.01
C MET A 301 0.96 -11.36 13.74
N ARG A 302 1.06 -12.20 12.70
CA ARG A 302 1.89 -11.96 11.51
C ARG A 302 1.06 -12.02 10.24
N PHE A 303 1.41 -11.14 9.32
CA PHE A 303 0.95 -11.19 7.94
C PHE A 303 2.15 -11.02 7.01
N THR A 304 2.25 -11.88 6.00
CA THR A 304 3.29 -11.80 4.96
C THR A 304 2.63 -11.49 3.62
N TYR A 305 3.10 -10.46 2.98
CA TYR A 305 2.66 -10.04 1.64
C TYR A 305 3.13 -10.97 0.55
#